data_8891e1947f817b5b25e51838123d9736
#
_entry.id   8891e1947f817b5b25e51838123d9736
#
_cell.length_a   1.000
_cell.length_b   1.000
_cell.length_c   1.000
_cell.angle_alpha   90.00
_cell.angle_beta   90.00
_cell.angle_gamma   90.00
#
_symmetry.space_group_name_H-M   'P 1'
#
loop_
_entity.id
_entity.type
_entity.pdbx_description
1 polymer ?
#
loop_
_entity_poly.entity_id
_entity_poly.type
_entity_poly.pdbx_seq_one_letter_code
_entity_poly.pdbx_strand_id
1 'polypeptide(L)'
;MEYLKIFSEVKSRSINSKQKGKKGELELVRKLKEYGYNCRRTNQFCGNTGQADDVIGLDYIHIECKRVEKLNIDEAIEQAKRDSKDDKFPTVFHRKNRKDWLVTMPLDSWIKLYNEYYSSMKLAERENADESK
;
A
#
# COMPACT_ATOMS: atom_id res chain seq x y z
N MET A 1 1.46 42.30 6.58
CA MET A 1 1.41 41.72 5.24
C MET A 1 2.21 40.43 5.08
N GLU A 2 3.34 40.29 5.71
CA GLU A 2 4.10 39.00 5.73
C GLU A 2 3.35 37.87 6.41
N TYR A 3 2.56 38.17 7.42
CA TYR A 3 1.76 37.20 8.16
C TYR A 3 0.67 36.53 7.29
N LEU A 4 0.06 37.29 6.39
CA LEU A 4 -0.95 36.78 5.45
C LEU A 4 -0.34 35.93 4.33
N LYS A 5 0.88 36.23 3.89
CA LYS A 5 1.62 35.40 2.92
C LYS A 5 1.98 34.04 3.48
N ILE A 6 2.47 33.97 4.72
CA ILE A 6 2.82 32.72 5.40
C ILE A 6 1.58 31.86 5.59
N PHE A 7 0.44 32.44 5.93
CA PHE A 7 -0.84 31.73 6.10
C PHE A 7 -1.36 31.14 4.79
N SER A 8 -1.25 31.88 3.68
CA SER A 8 -1.67 31.40 2.36
C SER A 8 -0.75 30.29 1.83
N GLU A 9 0.54 30.36 2.10
CA GLU A 9 1.51 29.34 1.72
C GLU A 9 1.30 28.03 2.52
N VAL A 10 0.98 28.12 3.81
CA VAL A 10 0.69 26.94 4.65
C VAL A 10 -0.62 26.28 4.19
N LYS A 11 -1.66 27.02 3.88
CA LYS A 11 -2.91 26.49 3.31
C LYS A 11 -2.68 25.80 1.96
N SER A 12 -1.90 26.43 1.10
CA SER A 12 -1.55 25.91 -0.21
C SER A 12 -0.78 24.57 -0.10
N ARG A 13 0.16 24.46 0.82
CA ARG A 13 0.92 23.22 1.07
C ARG A 13 0.03 22.09 1.61
N SER A 14 -0.90 22.39 2.50
CA SER A 14 -1.84 21.40 3.04
C SER A 14 -2.78 20.84 1.96
N ILE A 15 -3.31 21.67 1.09
CA ILE A 15 -4.16 21.27 -0.03
C ILE A 15 -3.38 20.43 -1.03
N ASN A 16 -2.16 20.86 -1.37
CA ASN A 16 -1.28 20.12 -2.29
C ASN A 16 -0.88 18.74 -1.76
N SER A 17 -0.67 18.60 -0.45
CA SER A 17 -0.34 17.32 0.17
C SER A 17 -1.51 16.33 0.10
N LYS A 18 -2.73 16.78 0.33
CA LYS A 18 -3.94 15.96 0.20
C LYS A 18 -4.17 15.52 -1.25
N GLN A 19 -3.99 16.42 -2.21
CA GLN A 19 -4.13 16.12 -3.63
C GLN A 19 -3.05 15.14 -4.12
N LYS A 20 -1.81 15.28 -3.65
CA LYS A 20 -0.73 14.34 -3.96
C LYS A 20 -1.01 12.96 -3.40
N GLY A 21 -1.52 12.86 -2.18
CA GLY A 21 -1.93 11.61 -1.58
C GLY A 21 -3.01 10.91 -2.39
N LYS A 22 -4.06 11.65 -2.75
CA LYS A 22 -5.13 11.15 -3.61
C LYS A 22 -4.63 10.68 -4.98
N LYS A 23 -3.74 11.45 -5.59
CA LYS A 23 -3.14 11.12 -6.89
C LYS A 23 -2.34 9.81 -6.83
N GLY A 24 -1.53 9.64 -5.78
CA GLY A 24 -0.74 8.44 -5.55
C GLY A 24 -1.61 7.21 -5.34
N GLU A 25 -2.66 7.33 -4.56
CA GLU A 25 -3.62 6.24 -4.32
C GLU A 25 -4.35 5.84 -5.61
N LEU A 26 -4.77 6.81 -6.42
CA LEU A 26 -5.40 6.53 -7.72
C LEU A 26 -4.43 5.89 -8.70
N GLU A 27 -3.17 6.29 -8.69
CA GLU A 27 -2.11 5.68 -9.51
C GLU A 27 -1.92 4.22 -9.13
N LEU A 28 -1.85 3.91 -7.83
CA LEU A 28 -1.74 2.54 -7.34
C LEU A 28 -2.96 1.70 -7.72
N VAL A 29 -4.16 2.25 -7.55
CA VAL A 29 -5.41 1.57 -7.94
C VAL A 29 -5.38 1.17 -9.42
N ARG A 30 -4.98 2.07 -10.30
CA ARG A 30 -4.87 1.78 -11.73
C ARG A 30 -3.86 0.67 -11.99
N LYS A 31 -2.72 0.71 -11.30
CA LYS A 31 -1.66 -0.29 -11.45
C LYS A 31 -2.14 -1.67 -11.01
N LEU A 32 -2.81 -1.77 -9.88
CA LEU A 32 -3.35 -3.05 -9.38
C LEU A 32 -4.46 -3.60 -10.29
N LYS A 33 -5.25 -2.73 -10.90
CA LYS A 33 -6.25 -3.15 -11.90
C LYS A 33 -5.63 -3.78 -13.14
N GLU A 34 -4.44 -3.34 -13.55
CA GLU A 34 -3.71 -3.95 -14.66
C GLU A 34 -3.39 -5.43 -14.39
N TYR A 35 -3.22 -5.80 -13.12
CA TYR A 35 -3.01 -7.19 -12.69
C TYR A 35 -4.31 -7.97 -12.46
N GLY A 36 -5.45 -7.35 -12.69
CA GLY A 36 -6.75 -8.02 -12.57
C GLY A 36 -7.44 -7.86 -11.22
N TYR A 37 -6.91 -7.03 -10.33
CA TYR A 37 -7.50 -6.80 -9.02
C TYR A 37 -8.40 -5.58 -9.01
N ASN A 38 -9.63 -5.76 -8.53
CA ASN A 38 -10.63 -4.70 -8.45
C ASN A 38 -10.41 -3.83 -7.21
N CYS A 39 -9.33 -3.05 -7.23
CA CYS A 39 -8.97 -2.16 -6.13
C CYS A 39 -9.66 -0.80 -6.25
N ARG A 40 -9.84 -0.13 -5.11
CA ARG A 40 -10.41 1.21 -5.05
C ARG A 40 -9.83 1.98 -3.87
N ARG A 41 -9.85 3.32 -3.98
CA ARG A 41 -9.56 4.20 -2.87
C ARG A 41 -10.64 4.09 -1.81
N THR A 42 -10.23 4.15 -0.55
CA THR A 42 -11.19 4.31 0.53
C THR A 42 -11.62 5.78 0.60
N ASN A 43 -12.91 6.02 0.84
CA ASN A 43 -13.39 7.37 1.15
C ASN A 43 -13.05 7.69 2.59
N GLN A 44 -12.13 8.63 2.78
CA GLN A 44 -11.73 9.08 4.11
C GLN A 44 -12.77 10.00 4.78
N PHE A 45 -14.03 9.90 4.38
CA PHE A 45 -15.11 10.74 4.93
C PHE A 45 -15.55 10.35 6.33
N CYS A 46 -15.12 9.21 6.82
CA CYS A 46 -15.56 8.70 8.12
C CYS A 46 -14.66 9.13 9.27
N GLY A 47 -14.11 10.34 9.21
CA GLY A 47 -13.33 10.90 10.31
C GLY A 47 -12.05 10.14 10.59
N ASN A 48 -11.16 10.77 11.32
CA ASN A 48 -9.85 10.27 11.73
C ASN A 48 -9.94 9.06 12.65
N THR A 49 -10.52 7.96 12.21
CA THR A 49 -10.48 6.74 13.02
C THR A 49 -9.12 6.04 12.96
N GLY A 50 -8.20 6.51 12.11
CA GLY A 50 -6.83 6.02 12.03
C GLY A 50 -6.71 4.54 11.65
N GLN A 51 -7.77 3.92 11.16
CA GLN A 51 -7.82 2.48 10.95
C GLN A 51 -8.24 2.07 9.54
N ALA A 52 -8.27 3.01 8.61
CA ALA A 52 -8.65 2.70 7.24
C ALA A 52 -7.42 2.44 6.38
N ASP A 53 -7.47 1.40 5.56
CA ASP A 53 -6.53 1.20 4.47
C ASP A 53 -6.65 2.36 3.48
N ASP A 54 -5.57 2.78 2.87
CA ASP A 54 -5.60 3.83 1.83
C ASP A 54 -6.28 3.32 0.55
N VAL A 55 -6.08 2.07 0.24
CA VAL A 55 -6.65 1.35 -0.89
C VAL A 55 -7.16 0.00 -0.40
N ILE A 56 -8.27 -0.45 -0.94
CA ILE A 56 -8.83 -1.78 -0.65
C ILE A 56 -8.98 -2.58 -1.94
N GLY A 57 -9.06 -3.91 -1.83
CA GLY A 57 -9.25 -4.80 -2.96
C GLY A 57 -8.24 -5.95 -3.05
N LEU A 58 -7.28 -6.02 -2.13
CA LEU A 58 -6.40 -7.17 -1.96
C LEU A 58 -6.74 -7.82 -0.61
N ASP A 59 -7.39 -8.98 -0.66
CA ASP A 59 -7.79 -9.67 0.56
C ASP A 59 -6.57 -10.00 1.43
N TYR A 60 -6.73 -9.85 2.74
CA TYR A 60 -5.69 -10.09 3.75
C TYR A 60 -4.50 -9.12 3.75
N ILE A 61 -4.51 -8.12 2.88
CA ILE A 61 -3.45 -7.11 2.80
C ILE A 61 -3.98 -5.75 3.23
N HIS A 62 -3.33 -5.15 4.24
CA HIS A 62 -3.52 -3.75 4.56
C HIS A 62 -2.62 -2.91 3.66
N ILE A 63 -3.21 -2.04 2.87
CA ILE A 63 -2.47 -1.23 1.88
C ILE A 63 -2.28 0.19 2.41
N GLU A 64 -1.04 0.53 2.76
CA GLU A 64 -0.58 1.90 2.94
C GLU A 64 0.08 2.36 1.64
N CYS A 65 -0.36 3.47 1.09
CA CYS A 65 0.17 4.00 -0.16
C CYS A 65 1.04 5.24 0.10
N LYS A 66 2.28 5.21 -0.35
CA LYS A 66 3.22 6.32 -0.21
C LYS A 66 3.85 6.67 -1.56
N ARG A 67 3.35 7.74 -2.16
CA ARG A 67 3.84 8.25 -3.45
C ARG A 67 4.66 9.51 -3.19
N VAL A 68 5.90 9.35 -2.72
CA VAL A 68 6.79 10.43 -2.28
C VAL A 68 8.23 10.17 -2.72
N GLU A 69 9.02 11.23 -2.89
CA GLU A 69 10.43 11.12 -3.29
C GLU A 69 11.33 10.66 -2.15
N LYS A 70 11.08 11.13 -0.94
CA LYS A 70 11.84 10.75 0.26
C LYS A 70 10.89 10.13 1.25
N LEU A 71 10.97 8.82 1.39
CA LEU A 71 10.12 8.05 2.30
C LEU A 71 10.93 7.60 3.51
N ASN A 72 10.40 7.90 4.70
CA ASN A 72 10.83 7.23 5.91
C ASN A 72 10.09 5.89 5.98
N ILE A 73 10.72 4.83 5.51
CA ILE A 73 10.10 3.51 5.42
C ILE A 73 9.75 2.92 6.79
N ASP A 74 10.58 3.17 7.78
CA ASP A 74 10.32 2.67 9.14
C ASP A 74 9.04 3.27 9.73
N GLU A 75 8.86 4.57 9.55
CA GLU A 75 7.63 5.27 9.96
C GLU A 75 6.40 4.76 9.21
N ALA A 76 6.54 4.56 7.90
CA ALA A 76 5.45 4.05 7.07
C ALA A 76 5.03 2.64 7.49
N ILE A 77 5.97 1.77 7.81
CA ILE A 77 5.70 0.42 8.32
C ILE A 77 5.03 0.48 9.69
N GLU A 78 5.49 1.34 10.58
CA GLU A 78 4.85 1.50 11.89
C GLU A 78 3.41 2.01 11.77
N GLN A 79 3.17 2.93 10.84
CA GLN A 79 1.82 3.39 10.53
C GLN A 79 0.95 2.24 10.01
N ALA A 80 1.45 1.46 9.07
CA ALA A 80 0.74 0.31 8.52
C ALA A 80 0.39 -0.71 9.60
N LYS A 81 1.30 -0.98 10.54
CA LYS A 81 1.05 -1.88 11.68
C LYS A 81 -0.06 -1.36 12.59
N ARG A 82 -0.04 -0.05 12.89
CA ARG A 82 -1.07 0.55 13.76
C ARG A 82 -2.45 0.50 13.12
N ASP A 83 -2.52 0.74 11.83
CA ASP A 83 -3.79 0.88 11.10
C ASP A 83 -4.31 -0.46 10.59
N SER A 84 -3.47 -1.48 10.53
CA SER A 84 -3.83 -2.82 10.07
C SER A 84 -4.68 -3.56 11.10
N LYS A 85 -5.70 -4.26 10.61
CA LYS A 85 -6.46 -5.20 11.42
C LYS A 85 -5.67 -6.50 11.60
N ASP A 86 -5.98 -7.27 12.64
CA ASP A 86 -5.24 -8.48 13.02
C ASP A 86 -5.21 -9.56 11.94
N ASP A 87 -6.20 -9.58 11.04
CA ASP A 87 -6.32 -10.55 9.96
C ASP A 87 -5.65 -10.09 8.66
N LYS A 88 -4.98 -8.94 8.68
CA LYS A 88 -4.34 -8.36 7.48
C LYS A 88 -2.84 -8.19 7.68
N PHE A 89 -2.09 -8.36 6.61
CA PHE A 89 -0.65 -8.08 6.60
C PHE A 89 -0.40 -6.59 6.37
N PRO A 90 0.24 -5.88 7.32
CA PRO A 90 0.58 -4.47 7.14
C PRO A 90 1.62 -4.32 6.01
N THR A 91 1.29 -3.54 5.00
CA THR A 91 2.08 -3.46 3.77
C THR A 91 2.14 -2.04 3.26
N VAL A 92 3.33 -1.58 2.90
CA VAL A 92 3.54 -0.26 2.30
C VAL A 92 3.82 -0.43 0.81
N PHE A 93 2.94 0.12 0.00
CA PHE A 93 3.13 0.23 -1.44
C PHE A 93 3.67 1.63 -1.71
N HIS A 94 4.87 1.73 -2.28
CA HIS A 94 5.52 3.03 -2.41
C HIS A 94 6.23 3.17 -3.75
N ARG A 95 6.34 4.40 -4.19
CA ARG A 95 6.96 4.74 -5.47
C ARG A 95 7.56 6.14 -5.42
N LYS A 96 8.72 6.31 -6.05
CA LYS A 96 9.34 7.59 -6.39
C LYS A 96 9.04 7.92 -7.86
N ASN A 97 9.23 9.18 -8.25
CA ASN A 97 9.15 9.58 -9.66
C ASN A 97 10.09 8.72 -10.51
N ARG A 98 9.61 8.28 -11.67
CA ARG A 98 10.38 7.50 -12.65
C ARG A 98 10.95 6.18 -12.14
N LYS A 99 10.41 5.66 -11.04
CA LYS A 99 10.79 4.35 -10.48
C LYS A 99 9.58 3.44 -10.44
N ASP A 100 9.84 2.15 -10.32
CA ASP A 100 8.78 1.15 -10.17
C ASP A 100 8.13 1.20 -8.80
N TRP A 101 6.90 0.73 -8.72
CA TRP A 101 6.26 0.46 -7.43
C TRP A 101 7.01 -0.62 -6.68
N LEU A 102 7.24 -0.36 -5.40
CA LEU A 102 7.83 -1.31 -4.47
C LEU A 102 6.82 -1.67 -3.39
N VAL A 103 7.01 -2.84 -2.81
CA VAL A 103 6.17 -3.34 -1.71
C VAL A 103 7.08 -3.68 -0.55
N THR A 104 6.82 -3.08 0.61
CA THR A 104 7.57 -3.35 1.84
C THR A 104 6.62 -3.83 2.92
N MET A 105 7.00 -4.91 3.59
CA MET A 105 6.23 -5.48 4.70
C MET A 105 7.18 -6.08 5.74
N PRO A 106 6.71 -6.31 6.97
CA PRO A 106 7.51 -7.02 7.96
C PRO A 106 7.90 -8.42 7.48
N LEU A 107 9.07 -8.89 7.90
CA LEU A 107 9.58 -10.21 7.50
C LEU A 107 8.62 -11.35 7.86
N ASP A 108 8.00 -11.28 9.05
CA ASP A 108 7.05 -12.31 9.47
C ASP A 108 5.81 -12.39 8.57
N SER A 109 5.33 -11.26 8.07
CA SER A 109 4.24 -11.19 7.10
C SER A 109 4.67 -11.79 5.76
N TRP A 110 5.83 -11.40 5.27
CA TRP A 110 6.37 -11.89 4.00
C TRP A 110 6.62 -13.39 4.03
N ILE A 111 7.15 -13.93 5.12
CA ILE A 111 7.41 -15.37 5.27
C ILE A 111 6.10 -16.17 5.17
N LYS A 112 5.01 -15.67 5.74
CA LYS A 112 3.71 -16.35 5.63
C LYS A 112 3.25 -16.42 4.17
N LEU A 113 3.40 -15.33 3.41
CA LEU A 113 3.11 -15.33 1.98
C LEU A 113 4.03 -16.27 1.20
N TYR A 114 5.32 -16.24 1.51
CA TYR A 114 6.30 -17.12 0.86
C TYR A 114 6.01 -18.60 1.13
N ASN A 115 5.64 -18.95 2.35
CA ASN A 115 5.28 -20.32 2.70
C ASN A 115 4.12 -20.84 1.85
N GLU A 116 3.10 -20.03 1.62
CA GLU A 116 1.97 -20.39 0.76
C GLU A 116 2.43 -20.57 -0.70
N TYR A 117 3.23 -19.67 -1.21
CA TYR A 117 3.80 -19.78 -2.55
C TYR A 117 4.64 -21.04 -2.70
N TYR A 118 5.54 -21.30 -1.73
CA TYR A 118 6.39 -22.48 -1.71
C TYR A 118 5.56 -23.77 -1.72
N SER A 119 4.55 -23.85 -0.86
CA SER A 119 3.65 -25.00 -0.77
C SER A 119 2.91 -25.25 -2.09
N SER A 120 2.41 -24.19 -2.73
CA SER A 120 1.73 -24.26 -4.02
C SER A 120 2.66 -24.76 -5.12
N MET A 121 3.91 -24.28 -5.14
CA MET A 121 4.89 -24.70 -6.15
C MET A 121 5.31 -26.16 -5.94
N LYS A 122 5.48 -26.61 -4.70
CA LYS A 122 5.81 -28.00 -4.38
C LYS A 122 4.67 -28.94 -4.75
N LEU A 123 3.44 -28.56 -4.52
CA LEU A 123 2.26 -29.33 -4.94
C LEU A 123 2.20 -29.45 -6.46
N ALA A 124 2.44 -28.39 -7.20
CA ALA A 124 2.48 -28.39 -8.66
C ALA A 124 3.59 -29.30 -9.21
N GLU A 125 4.78 -29.30 -8.59
CA GLU A 125 5.88 -30.21 -8.94
C GLU A 125 5.50 -31.67 -8.76
N ARG A 126 4.80 -32.00 -7.67
CA ARG A 126 4.31 -33.38 -7.41
C ARG A 126 3.28 -33.83 -8.44
N GLU A 127 2.33 -32.95 -8.79
CA GLU A 127 1.32 -33.23 -9.81
C GLU A 127 1.96 -33.48 -11.17
N ASN A 128 2.92 -32.64 -11.58
CA ASN A 128 3.67 -32.82 -12.83
C ASN A 128 4.51 -34.12 -12.84
N ALA A 129 5.10 -34.47 -11.73
CA ALA A 129 5.86 -35.76 -11.59
C ALA A 129 4.95 -36.96 -11.73
N ASP A 130 3.73 -36.92 -11.18
CA ASP A 130 2.75 -38.00 -11.28
C ASP A 130 2.20 -38.17 -12.71
N GLU A 131 2.00 -37.03 -13.43
CA GLU A 131 1.56 -37.05 -14.83
C GLU A 131 2.62 -37.58 -15.79
N SER A 132 3.92 -37.50 -15.46
CA SER A 132 5.00 -37.95 -16.29
C SER A 132 5.32 -39.45 -16.09
N LYS A 133 4.64 -40.15 -15.20
CA LYS A 133 4.69 -41.60 -15.02
C LYS A 133 3.60 -42.27 -15.85
#